data_3aef82f7180439d311e550901f1b51be
#
_entry.id   3aef82f7180439d311e550901f1b51be
#
_cell.length_a   1.000
_cell.length_b   1.000
_cell.length_c   1.000
_cell.angle_alpha   90.00
_cell.angle_beta   90.00
_cell.angle_gamma   90.00
#
_symmetry.space_group_name_H-M   'P 1'
#
loop_
_entity.id
_entity.type
_entity.pdbx_description
1 polymer ?
#
loop_
_entity_poly.entity_id
_entity_poly.type
_entity_poly.pdbx_seq_one_letter_code
_entity_poly.pdbx_strand_id
1 'polypeptide(L)'
;MTPNFEVISRMYAATIAANENKAIIDTLRPEAEKAVQDLLKQQGKPASFTGTIEYNGIKIIVRRPTSYTWEKNNSVQDDNIAYYKKLHACYEQLQTDVKELRADLKRTAEKLAKAHPNSDSIKHGFTIAFGN
;
A
#
# COMPACT_ATOMS: atom_id res chain seq x y z
N MET A 1 0.27 40.50 3.72
CA MET A 1 0.05 39.27 4.48
C MET A 1 1.38 38.64 4.83
N THR A 2 1.62 38.36 6.10
CA THR A 2 2.89 37.75 6.56
C THR A 2 2.82 36.24 6.39
N PRO A 3 3.78 35.59 5.69
CA PRO A 3 3.79 34.13 5.59
C PRO A 3 3.94 33.49 6.96
N ASN A 4 3.26 32.37 7.15
CA ASN A 4 3.34 31.59 8.40
C ASN A 4 4.35 30.47 8.26
N PHE A 5 5.62 30.75 8.53
CA PHE A 5 6.69 29.76 8.42
C PHE A 5 6.70 28.78 9.59
N GLU A 6 6.02 29.08 10.69
CA GLU A 6 5.91 28.16 11.82
C GLU A 6 5.26 26.83 11.43
N VAL A 7 4.38 26.83 10.43
CA VAL A 7 3.74 25.61 9.95
C VAL A 7 4.75 24.58 9.42
N ILE A 8 5.91 25.05 8.93
CA ILE A 8 7.00 24.16 8.47
C ILE A 8 7.56 23.36 9.65
N SER A 9 7.85 24.04 10.78
CA SER A 9 8.34 23.37 11.98
C SER A 9 7.33 22.39 12.55
N ARG A 10 6.05 22.75 12.52
CA ARG A 10 4.96 21.89 12.98
C ARG A 10 4.83 20.63 12.11
N MET A 11 4.92 20.78 10.80
CA MET A 11 4.90 19.66 9.87
C MET A 11 6.11 18.75 10.05
N TYR A 12 7.29 19.32 10.25
CA TYR A 12 8.50 18.55 10.52
C TYR A 12 8.36 17.69 11.77
N ALA A 13 7.90 18.29 12.89
CA ALA A 13 7.69 17.56 14.12
C ALA A 13 6.67 16.42 13.96
N ALA A 14 5.57 16.65 13.26
CA ALA A 14 4.57 15.63 12.99
C ALA A 14 5.14 14.49 12.13
N THR A 15 5.99 14.81 11.15
CA THR A 15 6.63 13.82 10.29
C THR A 15 7.58 12.92 11.09
N ILE A 16 8.36 13.50 11.99
CA ILE A 16 9.26 12.73 12.88
C ILE A 16 8.44 11.77 13.73
N ALA A 17 7.36 12.25 14.36
CA ALA A 17 6.49 11.42 15.20
C ALA A 17 5.84 10.28 14.40
N ALA A 18 5.41 10.56 13.17
CA ALA A 18 4.81 9.55 12.29
C ALA A 18 5.82 8.47 11.92
N ASN A 19 7.06 8.85 11.63
CA ASN A 19 8.13 7.90 11.29
C ASN A 19 8.49 6.99 12.47
N GLU A 20 8.54 7.55 13.68
CA GLU A 20 8.77 6.77 14.90
C GLU A 20 7.64 5.76 15.13
N ASN A 21 6.38 6.19 14.98
CA ASN A 21 5.22 5.32 15.12
C ASN A 21 5.21 4.23 14.05
N LYS A 22 5.59 4.56 12.82
CA LYS A 22 5.70 3.57 11.74
C LYS A 22 6.71 2.48 12.08
N ALA A 23 7.87 2.86 12.64
CA ALA A 23 8.89 1.90 13.04
C ALA A 23 8.38 0.94 14.11
N ILE A 24 7.62 1.45 15.08
CA ILE A 24 6.98 0.63 16.13
C ILE A 24 5.99 -0.34 15.49
N ILE A 25 5.14 0.14 14.60
CA ILE A 25 4.14 -0.67 13.91
C ILE A 25 4.82 -1.79 13.11
N ASP A 26 5.86 -1.45 12.34
CA ASP A 26 6.58 -2.42 11.52
C ASP A 26 7.27 -3.50 12.37
N THR A 27 7.75 -3.13 13.56
CA THR A 27 8.36 -4.08 14.49
C THR A 27 7.33 -5.03 15.10
N LEU A 28 6.16 -4.53 15.46
CA LEU A 28 5.10 -5.32 16.11
C LEU A 28 4.28 -6.15 15.13
N ARG A 29 4.25 -5.77 13.84
CA ARG A 29 3.36 -6.38 12.85
C ARG A 29 3.46 -7.89 12.76
N PRO A 30 4.65 -8.52 12.64
CA PRO A 30 4.72 -9.99 12.52
C PRO A 30 4.12 -10.71 13.72
N GLU A 31 4.38 -10.21 14.94
CA GLU A 31 3.83 -10.81 16.16
C GLU A 31 2.33 -10.61 16.27
N ALA A 32 1.85 -9.43 15.91
CA ALA A 32 0.43 -9.11 15.92
C ALA A 32 -0.35 -9.96 14.92
N GLU A 33 0.19 -10.14 13.72
CA GLU A 33 -0.44 -10.97 12.69
C GLU A 33 -0.54 -12.43 13.13
N LYS A 34 0.51 -12.95 13.77
CA LYS A 34 0.49 -14.32 14.32
C LYS A 34 -0.53 -14.45 15.43
N ALA A 35 -0.61 -13.46 16.32
CA ALA A 35 -1.58 -13.46 17.42
C ALA A 35 -3.02 -13.42 16.88
N VAL A 36 -3.28 -12.66 15.83
CA VAL A 36 -4.60 -12.63 15.17
C VAL A 36 -4.95 -13.97 14.55
N GLN A 37 -3.99 -14.64 13.91
CA GLN A 37 -4.21 -15.99 13.38
C GLN A 37 -4.60 -16.97 14.49
N ASP A 38 -3.92 -16.91 15.64
CA ASP A 38 -4.23 -17.78 16.79
C ASP A 38 -5.61 -17.44 17.35
N LEU A 39 -5.97 -16.15 17.41
CA LEU A 39 -7.28 -15.71 17.86
C LEU A 39 -8.41 -16.23 16.95
N LEU A 40 -8.21 -16.20 15.64
CA LEU A 40 -9.15 -16.74 14.68
C LEU A 40 -9.40 -18.23 14.91
N LYS A 41 -8.33 -18.99 15.19
CA LYS A 41 -8.44 -20.41 15.51
C LYS A 41 -9.23 -20.63 16.80
N GLN A 42 -8.96 -19.85 17.84
CA GLN A 42 -9.70 -19.93 19.11
C GLN A 42 -11.19 -19.66 18.94
N GLN A 43 -11.55 -18.75 18.04
CA GLN A 43 -12.94 -18.39 17.75
C GLN A 43 -13.59 -19.34 16.75
N GLY A 44 -12.90 -20.39 16.32
CA GLY A 44 -13.45 -21.37 15.37
C GLY A 44 -13.60 -20.84 13.95
N LYS A 45 -12.88 -19.78 13.59
CA LYS A 45 -12.95 -19.22 12.25
C LYS A 45 -12.05 -20.00 11.29
N PRO A 46 -12.46 -20.19 10.02
CA PRO A 46 -11.63 -20.86 9.03
C PRO A 46 -10.41 -19.99 8.64
N ALA A 47 -9.37 -20.62 8.08
CA ALA A 47 -8.19 -19.92 7.61
C ALA A 47 -8.50 -18.88 6.53
N SER A 48 -9.60 -19.06 5.79
CA SER A 48 -10.07 -18.16 4.74
C SER A 48 -10.95 -17.03 5.23
N PHE A 49 -11.16 -16.91 6.56
CA PHE A 49 -12.10 -15.93 7.12
C PHE A 49 -11.78 -14.51 6.68
N THR A 50 -12.82 -13.76 6.33
CA THR A 50 -12.77 -12.31 6.12
C THR A 50 -13.91 -11.68 6.91
N GLY A 51 -13.68 -10.52 7.46
CA GLY A 51 -14.69 -9.82 8.24
C GLY A 51 -14.09 -9.16 9.46
N THR A 52 -14.94 -8.90 10.44
CA THR A 52 -14.56 -8.22 11.68
C THR A 52 -14.66 -9.17 12.85
N ILE A 53 -13.62 -9.19 13.69
CA ILE A 53 -13.60 -9.87 14.98
C ILE A 53 -13.30 -8.86 16.08
N GLU A 54 -13.51 -9.25 17.32
CA GLU A 54 -13.32 -8.38 18.45
C GLU A 54 -12.42 -9.02 19.50
N TYR A 55 -11.50 -8.23 20.05
CA TYR A 55 -10.62 -8.65 21.13
C TYR A 55 -10.49 -7.51 22.13
N ASN A 56 -10.94 -7.73 23.36
CA ASN A 56 -10.88 -6.72 24.44
C ASN A 56 -11.40 -5.34 24.01
N GLY A 57 -12.53 -5.30 23.31
CA GLY A 57 -13.10 -4.05 22.82
C GLY A 57 -12.45 -3.50 21.54
N ILE A 58 -11.40 -4.14 21.05
CA ILE A 58 -10.72 -3.74 19.83
C ILE A 58 -11.36 -4.48 18.65
N LYS A 59 -11.80 -3.72 17.64
CA LYS A 59 -12.33 -4.30 16.41
C LYS A 59 -11.17 -4.55 15.44
N ILE A 60 -11.03 -5.79 15.02
CA ILE A 60 -10.00 -6.22 14.09
C ILE A 60 -10.66 -6.58 12.76
N ILE A 61 -10.25 -5.90 11.69
CA ILE A 61 -10.77 -6.16 10.36
C ILE A 61 -9.77 -7.07 9.63
N VAL A 62 -10.21 -8.28 9.30
CA VAL A 62 -9.40 -9.25 8.57
C VAL A 62 -9.70 -9.13 7.09
N ARG A 63 -8.70 -8.78 6.30
CA ARG A 63 -8.80 -8.66 4.85
C ARG A 63 -7.84 -9.64 4.19
N ARG A 64 -8.17 -10.04 2.97
CA ARG A 64 -7.34 -10.94 2.19
C ARG A 64 -6.74 -10.20 0.99
N PRO A 65 -5.55 -10.60 0.53
CA PRO A 65 -4.97 -9.97 -0.66
C PRO A 65 -5.77 -10.30 -1.91
N THR A 66 -5.54 -9.52 -2.95
CA THR A 66 -6.17 -9.75 -4.26
C THR A 66 -5.58 -10.95 -5.00
N SER A 67 -4.38 -11.40 -4.60
CA SER A 67 -3.72 -12.56 -5.19
C SER A 67 -3.31 -13.54 -4.11
N TYR A 68 -3.33 -14.82 -4.48
CA TYR A 68 -2.95 -15.93 -3.60
C TYR A 68 -1.78 -16.67 -4.20
N THR A 69 -0.91 -17.21 -3.34
CA THR A 69 0.19 -18.06 -3.77
C THR A 69 -0.15 -19.52 -3.58
N TRP A 70 0.36 -20.36 -4.47
CA TRP A 70 0.16 -21.80 -4.41
C TRP A 70 1.52 -22.48 -4.26
N GLU A 71 1.60 -23.47 -3.40
CA GLU A 71 2.79 -24.28 -3.32
C GLU A 71 2.88 -25.22 -4.54
N LYS A 72 4.12 -25.59 -4.93
CA LYS A 72 4.36 -26.47 -6.06
C LYS A 72 3.61 -27.80 -5.96
N ASN A 73 3.52 -28.34 -4.74
CA ASN A 73 2.89 -29.64 -4.48
C ASN A 73 1.47 -29.48 -3.95
N ASN A 74 0.76 -28.49 -4.44
CA ASN A 74 -0.61 -28.21 -4.05
C ASN A 74 -1.49 -29.44 -4.34
N SER A 75 -2.13 -29.97 -3.30
CA SER A 75 -3.04 -31.12 -3.41
C SER A 75 -4.46 -30.74 -3.80
N VAL A 76 -4.77 -29.45 -3.90
CA VAL A 76 -6.11 -29.01 -4.27
C VAL A 76 -6.37 -29.28 -5.76
N GLN A 77 -7.45 -29.98 -6.06
CA GLN A 77 -7.89 -30.31 -7.42
C GLN A 77 -9.13 -29.48 -7.73
N ASP A 78 -8.96 -28.42 -8.53
CA ASP A 78 -10.06 -27.53 -8.91
C ASP A 78 -9.77 -26.92 -10.28
N ASP A 79 -10.74 -26.96 -11.17
CA ASP A 79 -10.63 -26.41 -12.52
C ASP A 79 -10.38 -24.89 -12.49
N ASN A 80 -10.84 -24.20 -11.45
CA ASN A 80 -10.66 -22.76 -11.31
C ASN A 80 -9.20 -22.36 -11.06
N ILE A 81 -8.33 -23.29 -10.65
CA ILE A 81 -6.91 -23.00 -10.43
C ILE A 81 -6.23 -22.57 -11.74
N ALA A 82 -6.49 -23.29 -12.82
CA ALA A 82 -5.93 -22.96 -14.13
C ALA A 82 -6.44 -21.60 -14.62
N TYR A 83 -7.74 -21.35 -14.44
CA TYR A 83 -8.35 -20.07 -14.80
C TYR A 83 -7.78 -18.91 -13.97
N TYR A 84 -7.61 -19.11 -12.66
CA TYR A 84 -7.00 -18.11 -11.79
C TYR A 84 -5.58 -17.75 -12.25
N LYS A 85 -4.77 -18.76 -12.57
CA LYS A 85 -3.38 -18.55 -13.05
C LYS A 85 -3.35 -17.73 -14.33
N LYS A 86 -4.29 -18.01 -15.23
CA LYS A 86 -4.42 -17.26 -16.49
C LYS A 86 -4.79 -15.79 -16.23
N LEU A 87 -5.77 -15.55 -15.37
CA LEU A 87 -6.18 -14.20 -14.99
C LEU A 87 -5.05 -13.44 -14.29
N HIS A 88 -4.33 -14.12 -13.41
CA HIS A 88 -3.21 -13.51 -12.70
C HIS A 88 -2.09 -13.08 -13.64
N ALA A 89 -1.75 -13.91 -14.63
CA ALA A 89 -0.77 -13.56 -15.65
C ALA A 89 -1.20 -12.33 -16.46
N CYS A 90 -2.49 -12.26 -16.85
CA CYS A 90 -3.03 -11.08 -17.52
C CYS A 90 -2.96 -9.83 -16.63
N TYR A 91 -3.28 -9.96 -15.36
CA TYR A 91 -3.20 -8.86 -14.41
C TYR A 91 -1.78 -8.32 -14.26
N GLU A 92 -0.80 -9.21 -14.15
CA GLU A 92 0.61 -8.81 -14.07
C GLU A 92 1.07 -8.07 -15.33
N GLN A 93 0.63 -8.53 -16.50
CA GLN A 93 0.95 -7.87 -17.77
C GLN A 93 0.36 -6.47 -17.84
N LEU A 94 -0.90 -6.32 -17.40
CA LEU A 94 -1.55 -5.00 -17.34
C LEU A 94 -0.85 -4.05 -16.38
N GLN A 95 -0.36 -4.55 -15.24
CA GLN A 95 0.40 -3.72 -14.31
C GLN A 95 1.70 -3.23 -14.94
N THR A 96 2.39 -4.08 -15.70
CA THR A 96 3.60 -3.70 -16.42
C THR A 96 3.29 -2.62 -17.45
N ASP A 97 2.22 -2.79 -18.22
CA ASP A 97 1.80 -1.82 -19.23
C ASP A 97 1.45 -0.46 -18.61
N VAL A 98 0.74 -0.46 -17.49
CA VAL A 98 0.41 0.76 -16.76
C VAL A 98 1.66 1.45 -16.25
N LYS A 99 2.63 0.68 -15.74
CA LYS A 99 3.90 1.23 -15.26
C LYS A 99 4.67 1.93 -16.39
N GLU A 100 4.72 1.32 -17.57
CA GLU A 100 5.37 1.91 -18.74
C GLU A 100 4.66 3.19 -19.19
N LEU A 101 3.34 3.19 -19.23
CA LEU A 101 2.55 4.38 -19.56
C LEU A 101 2.79 5.52 -18.57
N ARG A 102 2.85 5.22 -17.28
CA ARG A 102 3.15 6.22 -16.26
C ARG A 102 4.54 6.84 -16.46
N ALA A 103 5.52 6.02 -16.80
CA ALA A 103 6.88 6.49 -17.07
C ALA A 103 6.90 7.42 -18.29
N ASP A 104 6.16 7.09 -19.35
CA ASP A 104 6.06 7.91 -20.55
C ASP A 104 5.36 9.22 -20.28
N LEU A 105 4.26 9.19 -19.51
CA LEU A 105 3.55 10.39 -19.08
C LEU A 105 4.47 11.32 -18.29
N LYS A 106 5.22 10.77 -17.36
CA LYS A 106 6.14 11.54 -16.53
C LYS A 106 7.23 12.22 -17.38
N ARG A 107 7.87 11.46 -18.28
CA ARG A 107 8.90 12.01 -19.15
C ARG A 107 8.37 13.14 -20.02
N THR A 108 7.18 12.96 -20.58
CA THR A 108 6.56 13.95 -21.44
C THR A 108 6.18 15.21 -20.64
N ALA A 109 5.61 15.02 -19.46
CA ALA A 109 5.27 16.13 -18.56
C ALA A 109 6.52 16.94 -18.15
N GLU A 110 7.62 16.25 -17.83
CA GLU A 110 8.88 16.91 -17.48
C GLU A 110 9.44 17.72 -18.64
N LYS A 111 9.37 17.21 -19.85
CA LYS A 111 9.79 17.97 -21.05
C LYS A 111 8.97 19.24 -21.24
N LEU A 112 7.65 19.13 -21.09
CA LEU A 112 6.75 20.28 -21.19
C LEU A 112 7.02 21.31 -20.10
N ALA A 113 7.22 20.85 -18.87
CA ALA A 113 7.51 21.74 -17.74
C ALA A 113 8.84 22.47 -17.93
N LYS A 114 9.87 21.81 -18.43
CA LYS A 114 11.18 22.42 -18.69
C LYS A 114 11.13 23.43 -19.84
N ALA A 115 10.30 23.16 -20.85
CA ALA A 115 10.13 24.07 -21.97
C ALA A 115 9.33 25.32 -21.57
N HIS A 116 8.49 25.23 -20.56
CA HIS A 116 7.60 26.31 -20.11
C HIS A 116 7.66 26.48 -18.60
N PRO A 117 8.83 26.85 -18.03
CA PRO A 117 9.04 26.80 -16.57
C PRO A 117 8.18 27.80 -15.79
N ASN A 118 7.72 28.89 -16.40
CA ASN A 118 6.98 29.95 -15.74
C ASN A 118 5.57 30.13 -16.30
N SER A 119 5.07 29.17 -17.07
CA SER A 119 3.72 29.25 -17.62
C SER A 119 2.66 29.04 -16.53
N ASP A 120 1.71 29.94 -16.44
CA ASP A 120 0.58 29.83 -15.51
C ASP A 120 -0.39 28.70 -15.92
N SER A 121 -0.31 28.25 -17.16
CA SER A 121 -1.14 27.15 -17.68
C SER A 121 -0.66 25.77 -17.24
N ILE A 122 0.59 25.67 -16.78
CA ILE A 122 1.17 24.42 -16.30
C ILE A 122 1.33 24.49 -14.78
N LYS A 123 0.66 23.59 -14.08
CA LYS A 123 0.78 23.50 -12.61
C LYS A 123 1.91 22.57 -12.25
N HIS A 124 2.94 23.12 -11.59
CA HIS A 124 4.10 22.36 -11.13
C HIS A 124 3.86 21.89 -9.71
N GLY A 125 3.38 20.66 -9.57
CA GLY A 125 3.19 20.06 -8.27
C GLY A 125 4.53 19.66 -7.63
N PHE A 126 4.56 19.60 -6.30
CA PHE A 126 5.72 19.13 -5.57
C PHE A 126 5.29 18.43 -4.28
N THR A 127 6.17 17.61 -3.76
CA THR A 127 6.00 17.01 -2.43
C THR A 127 7.11 17.54 -1.53
N ILE A 128 6.85 17.49 -0.23
CA ILE A 128 7.79 17.97 0.78
C ILE A 128 8.37 16.75 1.50
N ALA A 129 9.70 16.71 1.58
CA ALA A 129 10.41 15.74 2.41
C ALA A 129 11.44 16.50 3.24
N PHE A 130 11.72 16.01 4.44
CA PHE A 130 12.68 16.64 5.32
C PHE A 130 13.97 15.82 5.34
N GLY A 131 15.08 16.51 5.14
CA GLY A 131 16.41 15.91 5.23
C GLY A 131 16.88 15.71 6.68
N ASN A 132 17.92 14.94 6.84
CA ASN A 132 18.58 14.70 8.15
C ASN A 132 19.54 15.81 8.52
#